data_f3327d6da9e5c9e9d50a134d46712488
#
_entry.id   f3327d6da9e5c9e9d50a134d46712488
#
_cell.length_a   1.000
_cell.length_b   1.000
_cell.length_c   1.000
_cell.angle_alpha   90.00
_cell.angle_beta   90.00
_cell.angle_gamma   90.00
#
_symmetry.space_group_name_H-M   'P 1'
#
loop_
_entity.id
_entity.type
_entity.pdbx_description
1 polymer ?
#
loop_
_entity_poly.entity_id
_entity_poly.type
_entity_poly.pdbx_seq_one_letter_code
_entity_poly.pdbx_strand_id
1 'polypeptide(L)'
;MSDQAYGTEPGDPTRAQLIGGSGVQLSQDEVSAFVEQAFAGADLDEKRICLVIPDRTRTCPLPLILGAVHRALAGRAKEVTVLIALGTHQAMSEQALGEHLGYPPGDPEKTYPGWEVRNHESWLPETFTSLGSIGRERMAELTGGLMTDLEVDVKINRLVADADVAIVIGPVFPHEVVGFSGGNKYFFPGVSGPELIDVSHWVGALITSAEMIGTRGVTPVRALVNEAASMIPAARLALCLVVESGASTLHAAAFGTPEDAWAACAAISAETHVTYLDRSYRRVLSVMPTKYEDIWTAAKGFYKLEPIVADGGEVIIYAPHITEVSVMHPQITDIGYHSRDYFLGQWDDFKDVPWGDLAHSTHLRGQGSWDPEHGERNRVAVTLATGIPEEVVRSVNLGYLDPATVDIAAYAADPDTFVEPHAGEVLYRLRPDVGGTEGSTEVAGSAGAGEPDGREVPLGGGDG
;
A
#
# COMPACT_ATOMS: atom_id res chain seq x y z
N MET A 1 -2.77 18.29 10.24
CA MET A 1 -1.64 17.94 11.16
C MET A 1 -0.41 18.59 10.59
N SER A 2 0.42 19.24 11.42
CA SER A 2 1.75 19.66 10.96
C SER A 2 2.61 18.41 10.83
N ASP A 3 3.35 18.28 9.74
CA ASP A 3 4.23 17.12 9.45
C ASP A 3 5.31 16.90 10.55
N GLN A 4 5.47 17.84 11.47
CA GLN A 4 6.32 17.73 12.66
C GLN A 4 5.69 16.94 13.82
N ALA A 5 4.41 16.55 13.72
CA ALA A 5 3.68 15.92 14.85
C ALA A 5 4.24 14.54 15.23
N TYR A 6 4.97 13.86 14.33
CA TYR A 6 5.52 12.52 14.55
C TYR A 6 7.05 12.49 14.59
N GLY A 7 7.70 13.64 14.72
CA GLY A 7 9.16 13.73 14.86
C GLY A 7 9.97 13.29 13.63
N THR A 8 9.34 13.23 12.44
CA THR A 8 10.03 13.00 11.17
C THR A 8 9.89 14.23 10.28
N GLU A 9 10.92 14.54 9.50
CA GLU A 9 10.85 15.66 8.56
C GLU A 9 9.98 15.27 7.35
N PRO A 10 9.03 16.14 6.95
CA PRO A 10 8.28 15.97 5.72
C PRO A 10 9.22 16.20 4.52
N GLY A 11 8.95 15.49 3.41
CA GLY A 11 9.60 15.79 2.15
C GLY A 11 9.21 17.20 1.65
N ASP A 12 10.17 17.88 1.05
CA ASP A 12 9.93 19.15 0.38
C ASP A 12 9.76 18.90 -1.14
N PRO A 13 8.51 18.96 -1.67
CA PRO A 13 8.25 18.67 -3.07
C PRO A 13 9.02 19.60 -4.04
N THR A 14 9.48 20.76 -3.58
CA THR A 14 10.23 21.70 -4.43
C THR A 14 11.69 21.31 -4.63
N ARG A 15 12.21 20.37 -3.85
CA ARG A 15 13.57 19.84 -3.97
C ARG A 15 13.69 18.69 -4.96
N ALA A 16 12.58 18.04 -5.31
CA ALA A 16 12.58 17.00 -6.32
C ALA A 16 12.62 17.60 -7.73
N GLN A 17 13.33 16.94 -8.64
CA GLN A 17 13.16 17.19 -10.07
C GLN A 17 11.79 16.62 -10.45
N LEU A 18 10.96 17.40 -11.13
CA LEU A 18 9.58 17.04 -11.46
C LEU A 18 9.30 17.31 -12.95
N ILE A 19 8.60 16.36 -13.60
CA ILE A 19 7.99 16.55 -14.91
C ILE A 19 6.50 16.17 -14.84
N GLY A 20 5.66 16.87 -15.61
CA GLY A 20 4.21 16.60 -15.69
C GLY A 20 3.41 17.26 -14.58
N GLY A 21 2.21 16.73 -14.34
CA GLY A 21 1.26 17.23 -13.36
C GLY A 21 -0.11 16.57 -13.50
N SER A 22 -1.07 16.97 -12.66
CA SER A 22 -2.45 16.48 -12.75
C SER A 22 -3.04 16.81 -14.13
N GLY A 23 -3.68 15.81 -14.78
CA GLY A 23 -4.29 15.95 -16.10
C GLY A 23 -3.31 16.06 -17.28
N VAL A 24 -2.00 15.99 -17.05
CA VAL A 24 -0.97 15.89 -18.10
C VAL A 24 -0.87 14.45 -18.56
N GLN A 25 -0.59 14.22 -19.83
CA GLN A 25 -0.19 12.91 -20.37
C GLN A 25 1.20 13.06 -20.97
N LEU A 26 2.18 12.40 -20.35
CA LEU A 26 3.56 12.42 -20.81
C LEU A 26 3.76 11.39 -21.92
N SER A 27 4.45 11.79 -22.98
CA SER A 27 4.91 10.88 -24.02
C SER A 27 6.05 9.98 -23.50
N GLN A 28 6.27 8.84 -24.15
CA GLN A 28 7.36 7.93 -23.81
C GLN A 28 8.75 8.60 -23.96
N ASP A 29 8.88 9.48 -24.94
CA ASP A 29 10.14 10.21 -25.17
C ASP A 29 10.41 11.24 -24.05
N GLU A 30 9.39 11.98 -23.60
CA GLU A 30 9.52 12.91 -22.47
C GLU A 30 9.90 12.17 -21.18
N VAL A 31 9.25 11.03 -20.93
CA VAL A 31 9.56 10.19 -19.76
C VAL A 31 10.98 9.66 -19.84
N SER A 32 11.39 9.10 -20.98
CA SER A 32 12.74 8.56 -21.18
C SER A 32 13.80 9.65 -20.99
N ALA A 33 13.61 10.82 -21.61
CA ALA A 33 14.54 11.94 -21.50
C ALA A 33 14.66 12.45 -20.06
N PHE A 34 13.53 12.57 -19.33
CA PHE A 34 13.55 12.95 -17.92
C PHE A 34 14.33 11.96 -17.06
N VAL A 35 14.05 10.65 -17.20
CA VAL A 35 14.74 9.60 -16.44
C VAL A 35 16.22 9.59 -16.73
N GLU A 36 16.61 9.64 -18.00
CA GLU A 36 18.03 9.67 -18.39
C GLU A 36 18.75 10.90 -17.82
N GLN A 37 18.13 12.07 -17.88
CA GLN A 37 18.71 13.31 -17.32
C GLN A 37 18.83 13.24 -15.80
N ALA A 38 17.81 12.77 -15.10
CA ALA A 38 17.79 12.65 -13.64
C ALA A 38 18.90 11.71 -13.14
N PHE A 39 19.01 10.52 -13.75
CA PHE A 39 20.05 9.55 -13.40
C PHE A 39 21.44 9.99 -13.82
N ALA A 40 21.60 10.69 -14.95
CA ALA A 40 22.87 11.24 -15.36
C ALA A 40 23.41 12.32 -14.40
N GLY A 41 22.52 13.07 -13.76
CA GLY A 41 22.87 14.09 -12.77
C GLY A 41 23.16 13.56 -11.37
N ALA A 42 22.87 12.29 -11.08
CA ALA A 42 23.06 11.68 -9.77
C ALA A 42 24.48 11.06 -9.63
N ASP A 43 24.99 11.00 -8.39
CA ASP A 43 26.30 10.38 -8.07
C ASP A 43 26.16 8.85 -8.04
N LEU A 44 26.24 8.24 -9.23
CA LEU A 44 26.04 6.81 -9.45
C LEU A 44 27.25 6.10 -10.08
N ASP A 45 28.33 6.84 -10.34
CA ASP A 45 29.52 6.30 -10.98
C ASP A 45 30.28 5.36 -10.03
N GLU A 46 30.66 4.18 -10.54
CA GLU A 46 31.38 3.13 -9.80
C GLU A 46 30.62 2.64 -8.53
N LYS A 47 29.30 2.85 -8.44
CA LYS A 47 28.46 2.44 -7.31
C LYS A 47 27.81 1.07 -7.55
N ARG A 48 27.61 0.32 -6.46
CA ARG A 48 26.69 -0.80 -6.41
C ARG A 48 25.28 -0.23 -6.16
N ILE A 49 24.39 -0.46 -7.11
CA ILE A 49 23.06 0.13 -7.10
C ILE A 49 22.01 -0.98 -6.89
N CYS A 50 21.11 -0.79 -5.91
CA CYS A 50 19.93 -1.61 -5.75
C CYS A 50 18.71 -0.81 -6.21
N LEU A 51 18.06 -1.25 -7.29
CA LEU A 51 16.79 -0.69 -7.79
C LEU A 51 15.64 -1.48 -7.18
N VAL A 52 14.89 -0.86 -6.28
CA VAL A 52 13.72 -1.49 -5.63
C VAL A 52 12.45 -1.07 -6.37
N ILE A 53 11.76 -2.04 -6.97
CA ILE A 53 10.63 -1.80 -7.87
C ILE A 53 9.38 -2.59 -7.45
N PRO A 54 8.16 -2.17 -7.84
CA PRO A 54 6.93 -2.90 -7.52
C PRO A 54 6.82 -4.25 -8.24
N ASP A 55 5.97 -5.10 -7.68
CA ASP A 55 5.47 -6.28 -8.36
C ASP A 55 4.33 -5.95 -9.36
N ARG A 56 3.79 -6.97 -10.03
CA ARG A 56 2.75 -6.83 -11.06
C ARG A 56 1.38 -6.35 -10.55
N THR A 57 1.15 -6.31 -9.24
CA THR A 57 -0.10 -5.80 -8.68
C THR A 57 -0.23 -4.27 -8.81
N ARG A 58 0.85 -3.59 -9.17
CA ARG A 58 0.88 -2.15 -9.43
C ARG A 58 1.04 -1.86 -10.92
N THR A 59 0.12 -1.08 -11.48
CA THR A 59 0.26 -0.56 -12.85
C THR A 59 1.45 0.39 -12.91
N CYS A 60 2.46 0.03 -13.71
CA CYS A 60 3.68 0.82 -13.89
C CYS A 60 4.34 0.46 -15.23
N PRO A 61 4.76 1.44 -16.05
CA PRO A 61 5.43 1.18 -17.32
C PRO A 61 6.92 0.84 -17.13
N LEU A 62 7.20 -0.21 -16.34
CA LEU A 62 8.57 -0.58 -15.95
C LEU A 62 9.51 -0.82 -17.14
N PRO A 63 9.10 -1.49 -18.25
CA PRO A 63 9.98 -1.66 -19.40
C PRO A 63 10.50 -0.34 -19.97
N LEU A 64 9.65 0.69 -20.06
CA LEU A 64 10.03 2.03 -20.50
C LEU A 64 11.04 2.67 -19.53
N ILE A 65 10.69 2.67 -18.24
CA ILE A 65 11.50 3.29 -17.18
C ILE A 65 12.86 2.59 -17.05
N LEU A 66 12.86 1.26 -16.90
CA LEU A 66 14.10 0.51 -16.74
C LEU A 66 14.99 0.58 -17.99
N GLY A 67 14.39 0.64 -19.17
CA GLY A 67 15.15 0.89 -20.41
C GLY A 67 15.89 2.23 -20.40
N ALA A 68 15.26 3.31 -19.92
CA ALA A 68 15.87 4.61 -19.77
C ALA A 68 16.95 4.62 -18.66
N VAL A 69 16.66 3.98 -17.50
CA VAL A 69 17.64 3.83 -16.42
C VAL A 69 18.86 3.03 -16.89
N HIS A 70 18.65 1.93 -17.62
CA HIS A 70 19.72 1.11 -18.15
C HIS A 70 20.64 1.90 -19.07
N ARG A 71 20.08 2.73 -19.97
CA ARG A 71 20.88 3.60 -20.83
C ARG A 71 21.68 4.64 -20.03
N ALA A 72 21.07 5.24 -19.00
CA ALA A 72 21.71 6.23 -18.16
C ALA A 72 22.84 5.66 -17.28
N LEU A 73 22.77 4.38 -16.90
CA LEU A 73 23.76 3.70 -16.06
C LEU A 73 24.81 2.92 -16.86
N ALA A 74 24.65 2.76 -18.17
CA ALA A 74 25.54 1.99 -19.01
C ALA A 74 26.99 2.49 -18.92
N GLY A 75 27.91 1.61 -18.47
CA GLY A 75 29.33 1.93 -18.29
C GLY A 75 29.63 2.87 -17.12
N ARG A 76 28.68 3.22 -16.29
CA ARG A 76 28.82 4.08 -15.11
C ARG A 76 28.74 3.30 -13.80
N ALA A 77 27.67 2.53 -13.61
CA ALA A 77 27.49 1.74 -12.40
C ALA A 77 28.48 0.57 -12.35
N LYS A 78 28.96 0.25 -11.16
CA LYS A 78 29.80 -0.93 -10.93
C LYS A 78 28.98 -2.23 -10.99
N GLU A 79 27.77 -2.19 -10.42
CA GLU A 79 26.85 -3.32 -10.30
C GLU A 79 25.42 -2.79 -10.17
N VAL A 80 24.45 -3.45 -10.79
CA VAL A 80 23.03 -3.09 -10.65
C VAL A 80 22.23 -4.34 -10.35
N THR A 81 21.52 -4.33 -9.22
CA THR A 81 20.55 -5.35 -8.84
C THR A 81 19.15 -4.75 -8.85
N VAL A 82 18.23 -5.39 -9.56
CA VAL A 82 16.80 -5.07 -9.55
C VAL A 82 16.11 -5.99 -8.56
N LEU A 83 15.54 -5.42 -7.50
CA LEU A 83 14.86 -6.14 -6.42
C LEU A 83 13.36 -5.86 -6.46
N ILE A 84 12.56 -6.93 -6.61
CA ILE A 84 11.10 -6.84 -6.59
C ILE A 84 10.61 -6.69 -5.15
N ALA A 85 9.93 -5.59 -4.86
CA ALA A 85 9.32 -5.32 -3.55
C ALA A 85 7.99 -6.07 -3.42
N LEU A 86 8.02 -7.25 -2.83
CA LEU A 86 6.85 -8.13 -2.68
C LEU A 86 6.00 -7.78 -1.46
N GLY A 87 6.61 -7.31 -0.37
CA GLY A 87 5.92 -7.13 0.91
C GLY A 87 5.29 -8.47 1.36
N THR A 88 3.96 -8.53 1.34
CA THR A 88 3.16 -9.73 1.69
C THR A 88 2.71 -10.55 0.46
N HIS A 89 3.17 -10.20 -0.75
CA HIS A 89 2.76 -10.86 -1.99
C HIS A 89 3.66 -12.03 -2.36
N GLN A 90 3.16 -12.93 -3.22
CA GLN A 90 3.91 -14.06 -3.73
C GLN A 90 5.10 -13.65 -4.59
N ALA A 91 6.15 -14.50 -4.59
CA ALA A 91 7.26 -14.38 -5.52
C ALA A 91 6.78 -14.52 -6.98
N MET A 92 7.35 -13.69 -7.84
CA MET A 92 7.06 -13.76 -9.27
C MET A 92 7.89 -14.87 -9.91
N SER A 93 7.26 -15.67 -10.77
CA SER A 93 7.96 -16.66 -11.60
C SER A 93 8.84 -15.98 -12.65
N GLU A 94 9.80 -16.70 -13.23
CA GLU A 94 10.64 -16.21 -14.33
C GLU A 94 9.80 -15.72 -15.54
N GLN A 95 8.69 -16.40 -15.83
CA GLN A 95 7.74 -15.95 -16.85
C GLN A 95 7.13 -14.60 -16.48
N ALA A 96 6.63 -14.46 -15.25
CA ALA A 96 5.99 -13.24 -14.78
C ALA A 96 7.00 -12.07 -14.69
N LEU A 97 8.24 -12.33 -14.26
CA LEU A 97 9.32 -11.33 -14.25
C LEU A 97 9.64 -10.83 -15.66
N GLY A 98 9.78 -11.74 -16.63
CA GLY A 98 10.04 -11.38 -18.02
C GLY A 98 8.93 -10.52 -18.62
N GLU A 99 7.66 -10.89 -18.42
CA GLU A 99 6.50 -10.11 -18.86
C GLU A 99 6.43 -8.72 -18.19
N HIS A 100 6.68 -8.67 -16.88
CA HIS A 100 6.61 -7.43 -16.09
C HIS A 100 7.71 -6.44 -16.43
N LEU A 101 8.92 -6.91 -16.68
CA LEU A 101 10.10 -6.07 -16.92
C LEU A 101 10.48 -5.95 -18.40
N GLY A 102 9.81 -6.67 -19.29
CA GLY A 102 10.01 -6.57 -20.73
C GLY A 102 11.25 -7.29 -21.25
N TYR A 103 11.63 -8.44 -20.65
CA TYR A 103 12.73 -9.28 -21.14
C TYR A 103 12.26 -10.72 -21.41
N PRO A 104 12.98 -11.50 -22.24
CA PRO A 104 12.66 -12.91 -22.43
C PRO A 104 12.72 -13.68 -21.11
N PRO A 105 11.71 -14.50 -20.76
CA PRO A 105 11.66 -15.22 -19.50
C PRO A 105 12.96 -15.99 -19.19
N GLY A 106 13.53 -15.75 -17.98
CA GLY A 106 14.78 -16.35 -17.53
C GLY A 106 16.05 -15.79 -18.17
N ASP A 107 15.95 -14.72 -19.00
CA ASP A 107 17.09 -14.13 -19.68
C ASP A 107 17.08 -12.59 -19.62
N PRO A 108 17.25 -12.01 -18.41
CA PRO A 108 17.34 -10.55 -18.26
C PRO A 108 18.55 -9.94 -18.96
N GLU A 109 19.65 -10.69 -19.11
CA GLU A 109 20.89 -10.27 -19.73
C GLU A 109 20.69 -9.82 -21.19
N LYS A 110 19.67 -10.36 -21.87
CA LYS A 110 19.36 -10.00 -23.25
C LYS A 110 18.82 -8.57 -23.40
N THR A 111 18.11 -8.07 -22.38
CA THR A 111 17.49 -6.72 -22.39
C THR A 111 18.26 -5.74 -21.52
N TYR A 112 18.76 -6.20 -20.39
CA TYR A 112 19.49 -5.41 -19.39
C TYR A 112 20.87 -6.06 -19.10
N PRO A 113 21.82 -6.00 -20.06
CA PRO A 113 23.15 -6.59 -19.89
C PRO A 113 23.85 -6.10 -18.61
N GLY A 114 24.38 -7.03 -17.83
CA GLY A 114 25.07 -6.76 -16.57
C GLY A 114 24.18 -6.46 -15.37
N TRP A 115 22.85 -6.64 -15.49
CA TRP A 115 21.92 -6.48 -14.38
C TRP A 115 21.47 -7.83 -13.81
N GLU A 116 21.37 -7.92 -12.49
CA GLU A 116 20.74 -9.03 -11.80
C GLU A 116 19.31 -8.67 -11.41
N VAL A 117 18.36 -9.61 -11.58
CA VAL A 117 16.96 -9.44 -11.16
C VAL A 117 16.64 -10.46 -10.07
N ARG A 118 16.11 -10.00 -8.93
CA ARG A 118 15.80 -10.84 -7.77
C ARG A 118 14.41 -10.53 -7.21
N ASN A 119 13.68 -11.57 -6.82
CA ASN A 119 12.57 -11.42 -5.90
C ASN A 119 13.07 -11.08 -4.48
N HIS A 120 12.23 -10.41 -3.69
CA HIS A 120 12.45 -10.33 -2.25
C HIS A 120 12.14 -11.70 -1.62
N GLU A 121 13.17 -12.47 -1.37
CA GLU A 121 13.07 -13.85 -0.87
C GLU A 121 12.80 -13.86 0.66
N SER A 122 11.64 -13.34 1.08
CA SER A 122 11.28 -13.16 2.50
C SER A 122 11.18 -14.45 3.31
N TRP A 123 11.10 -15.60 2.64
CA TRP A 123 11.08 -16.93 3.26
C TRP A 123 12.48 -17.45 3.64
N LEU A 124 13.55 -16.76 3.27
CA LEU A 124 14.93 -17.10 3.60
C LEU A 124 15.45 -16.17 4.70
N PRO A 125 15.77 -16.66 5.91
CA PRO A 125 16.27 -15.82 7.01
C PRO A 125 17.53 -15.02 6.66
N GLU A 126 18.41 -15.59 5.82
CA GLU A 126 19.64 -14.97 5.35
C GLU A 126 19.42 -13.76 4.42
N THR A 127 18.21 -13.58 3.91
CA THR A 127 17.83 -12.42 3.10
C THR A 127 17.93 -11.13 3.91
N PHE A 128 17.75 -11.21 5.22
CA PHE A 128 17.68 -10.03 6.07
C PHE A 128 18.98 -9.66 6.76
N THR A 129 19.12 -8.37 7.06
CA THR A 129 20.05 -7.83 8.03
C THR A 129 19.31 -6.86 8.94
N SER A 130 19.66 -6.83 10.25
CA SER A 130 19.13 -5.84 11.17
C SER A 130 19.88 -4.52 10.98
N LEU A 131 19.14 -3.42 11.01
CA LEU A 131 19.65 -2.06 11.02
C LEU A 131 19.72 -1.46 12.43
N GLY A 132 19.23 -2.21 13.44
CA GLY A 132 18.99 -1.77 14.80
C GLY A 132 17.52 -1.75 15.14
N SER A 133 17.15 -1.20 16.30
CA SER A 133 15.74 -1.17 16.75
C SER A 133 15.19 0.25 16.89
N ILE A 134 13.87 0.37 16.74
CA ILE A 134 13.09 1.55 17.13
C ILE A 134 12.53 1.26 18.52
N GLY A 135 13.06 1.96 19.52
CA GLY A 135 12.69 1.76 20.93
C GLY A 135 11.29 2.26 21.27
N ARG A 136 10.75 1.84 22.42
CA ARG A 136 9.37 2.07 22.88
C ARG A 136 8.95 3.54 22.87
N GLU A 137 9.78 4.44 23.42
CA GLU A 137 9.48 5.87 23.47
C GLU A 137 9.34 6.46 22.05
N ARG A 138 10.24 6.06 21.14
CA ARG A 138 10.20 6.51 19.75
C ARG A 138 9.01 5.91 19.00
N MET A 139 8.66 4.65 19.25
CA MET A 139 7.45 4.03 18.71
C MET A 139 6.19 4.77 19.14
N ALA A 140 6.06 5.13 20.42
CA ALA A 140 4.94 5.92 20.93
C ALA A 140 4.84 7.29 20.22
N GLU A 141 5.95 7.99 20.04
CA GLU A 141 5.99 9.26 19.32
C GLU A 141 5.56 9.12 17.86
N LEU A 142 6.17 8.19 17.12
CA LEU A 142 5.91 7.96 15.70
C LEU A 142 4.46 7.54 15.42
N THR A 143 3.86 6.76 16.33
CA THR A 143 2.50 6.25 16.17
C THR A 143 1.43 7.14 16.81
N GLY A 144 1.81 8.29 17.38
CA GLY A 144 0.86 9.18 18.06
C GLY A 144 0.24 8.56 19.32
N GLY A 145 0.97 7.67 20.00
CA GLY A 145 0.53 6.98 21.20
C GLY A 145 -0.24 5.67 20.96
N LEU A 146 -0.40 5.23 19.72
CA LEU A 146 -1.09 3.94 19.42
C LEU A 146 -0.26 2.72 19.84
N MET A 147 1.09 2.83 19.89
CA MET A 147 2.01 1.78 20.29
C MET A 147 2.96 2.32 21.34
N THR A 148 2.65 2.06 22.62
CA THR A 148 3.39 2.65 23.76
C THR A 148 4.40 1.70 24.40
N ASP A 149 4.27 0.40 24.21
CA ASP A 149 5.11 -0.62 24.88
C ASP A 149 5.68 -1.64 23.87
N LEU A 150 6.15 -1.15 22.73
CA LEU A 150 6.71 -1.98 21.66
C LEU A 150 8.07 -1.47 21.22
N GLU A 151 9.06 -2.35 21.19
CA GLU A 151 10.33 -2.17 20.49
C GLU A 151 10.35 -3.04 19.24
N VAL A 152 10.81 -2.50 18.12
CA VAL A 152 10.81 -3.21 16.82
C VAL A 152 12.23 -3.29 16.26
N ASP A 153 12.72 -4.51 15.99
CA ASP A 153 13.94 -4.73 15.23
C ASP A 153 13.69 -4.41 13.75
N VAL A 154 14.45 -3.46 13.21
CA VAL A 154 14.32 -3.00 11.83
C VAL A 154 15.18 -3.86 10.93
N LYS A 155 14.55 -4.83 10.27
CA LYS A 155 15.22 -5.72 9.31
C LYS A 155 14.88 -5.33 7.87
N ILE A 156 15.88 -5.38 7.00
CA ILE A 156 15.74 -5.12 5.56
C ILE A 156 16.50 -6.15 4.74
N ASN A 157 16.12 -6.31 3.48
CA ASN A 157 16.87 -7.15 2.54
C ASN A 157 18.32 -6.66 2.41
N ARG A 158 19.29 -7.58 2.54
CA ARG A 158 20.74 -7.29 2.48
C ARG A 158 21.14 -6.57 1.21
N LEU A 159 20.50 -6.87 0.07
CA LEU A 159 20.80 -6.22 -1.20
C LEU A 159 20.62 -4.69 -1.12
N VAL A 160 19.70 -4.22 -0.29
CA VAL A 160 19.50 -2.78 -0.04
C VAL A 160 20.55 -2.25 0.92
N ALA A 161 20.81 -2.96 2.03
CA ALA A 161 21.75 -2.50 3.06
C ALA A 161 23.21 -2.50 2.57
N ASP A 162 23.58 -3.46 1.72
CA ASP A 162 24.93 -3.64 1.20
C ASP A 162 25.22 -2.80 -0.05
N ALA A 163 24.21 -2.17 -0.65
CA ALA A 163 24.37 -1.26 -1.77
C ALA A 163 25.06 0.05 -1.35
N ASP A 164 25.70 0.72 -2.30
CA ASP A 164 26.20 2.09 -2.11
C ASP A 164 25.05 3.11 -2.29
N VAL A 165 24.11 2.79 -3.22
CA VAL A 165 22.91 3.59 -3.48
C VAL A 165 21.71 2.65 -3.66
N ALA A 166 20.64 2.91 -2.92
CA ALA A 166 19.36 2.24 -3.07
C ALA A 166 18.33 3.21 -3.70
N ILE A 167 17.75 2.83 -4.83
CA ILE A 167 16.83 3.68 -5.58
C ILE A 167 15.47 2.99 -5.67
N VAL A 168 14.44 3.58 -5.10
CA VAL A 168 13.07 3.09 -5.28
C VAL A 168 12.48 3.68 -6.56
N ILE A 169 11.81 2.84 -7.36
CA ILE A 169 11.13 3.26 -8.59
C ILE A 169 9.71 2.71 -8.55
N GLY A 170 8.70 3.57 -8.59
CA GLY A 170 7.34 3.08 -8.65
C GLY A 170 6.26 4.12 -8.41
N PRO A 171 4.98 3.72 -8.61
CA PRO A 171 3.85 4.62 -8.55
C PRO A 171 3.45 5.00 -7.12
N VAL A 172 2.82 6.16 -7.04
CA VAL A 172 2.20 6.72 -5.83
C VAL A 172 0.69 6.70 -6.02
N PHE A 173 0.00 5.87 -5.22
CA PHE A 173 -1.47 5.74 -5.22
C PHE A 173 -2.03 5.94 -3.81
N PRO A 174 -3.31 6.31 -3.65
CA PRO A 174 -4.00 6.21 -2.35
C PRO A 174 -3.90 4.81 -1.78
N HIS A 175 -3.56 4.71 -0.47
CA HIS A 175 -3.23 3.45 0.19
C HIS A 175 -3.82 3.37 1.59
N GLU A 176 -4.48 2.26 1.90
CA GLU A 176 -5.24 1.98 3.13
C GLU A 176 -4.41 2.00 4.41
N VAL A 177 -3.12 1.66 4.33
CA VAL A 177 -2.24 1.55 5.50
C VAL A 177 -1.46 2.84 5.76
N VAL A 178 -1.09 3.60 4.72
CA VAL A 178 -0.06 4.65 4.83
C VAL A 178 -0.49 6.00 4.24
N GLY A 179 -1.75 6.13 3.83
CA GLY A 179 -2.26 7.31 3.12
C GLY A 179 -2.01 7.25 1.62
N PHE A 180 -0.76 7.39 1.19
CA PHE A 180 -0.30 7.17 -0.18
C PHE A 180 0.87 6.20 -0.21
N SER A 181 0.92 5.31 -1.22
CA SER A 181 2.04 4.40 -1.48
C SER A 181 3.27 5.16 -2.02
N GLY A 182 4.32 4.45 -2.40
CA GLY A 182 5.52 5.03 -3.00
C GLY A 182 6.57 5.52 -2.00
N GLY A 183 7.70 6.02 -2.52
CA GLY A 183 8.82 6.46 -1.72
C GLY A 183 9.34 5.35 -0.80
N ASN A 184 9.67 5.68 0.44
CA ASN A 184 10.20 4.74 1.44
C ASN A 184 9.33 3.50 1.68
N LYS A 185 8.05 3.51 1.26
CA LYS A 185 7.18 2.34 1.36
C LYS A 185 7.68 1.14 0.54
N TYR A 186 8.49 1.36 -0.48
CA TYR A 186 9.13 0.26 -1.20
C TYR A 186 10.26 -0.38 -0.40
N PHE A 187 10.92 0.36 0.50
CA PHE A 187 11.85 -0.22 1.47
C PHE A 187 11.07 -0.90 2.60
N PHE A 188 10.13 -0.20 3.23
CA PHE A 188 9.35 -0.65 4.38
C PHE A 188 7.85 -0.44 4.13
N PRO A 189 7.07 -1.50 4.05
CA PRO A 189 7.40 -2.91 4.24
C PRO A 189 7.82 -3.67 2.96
N GLY A 190 8.03 -3.03 1.83
CA GLY A 190 8.19 -3.68 0.52
C GLY A 190 9.30 -4.74 0.44
N VAL A 191 10.43 -4.51 1.12
CA VAL A 191 11.57 -5.44 1.21
C VAL A 191 12.09 -5.59 2.64
N SER A 192 11.22 -5.42 3.64
CA SER A 192 11.55 -5.53 5.08
C SER A 192 11.27 -6.91 5.66
N GLY A 193 11.75 -7.13 6.89
CA GLY A 193 11.38 -8.27 7.71
C GLY A 193 9.91 -8.22 8.16
N PRO A 194 9.37 -9.36 8.60
CA PRO A 194 7.95 -9.49 8.97
C PRO A 194 7.54 -8.59 10.13
N GLU A 195 8.44 -8.32 11.08
CA GLU A 195 8.13 -7.55 12.29
C GLU A 195 7.61 -6.14 11.95
N LEU A 196 8.28 -5.45 11.02
CA LEU A 196 7.84 -4.11 10.62
C LEU A 196 6.63 -4.15 9.68
N ILE A 197 6.48 -5.22 8.91
CA ILE A 197 5.26 -5.47 8.12
C ILE A 197 4.06 -5.51 9.07
N ASP A 198 4.10 -6.37 10.08
CA ASP A 198 3.03 -6.57 11.05
C ASP A 198 2.68 -5.28 11.78
N VAL A 199 3.67 -4.63 12.37
CA VAL A 199 3.47 -3.41 13.15
C VAL A 199 2.90 -2.29 12.28
N SER A 200 3.46 -2.04 11.10
CA SER A 200 3.00 -0.95 10.23
C SER A 200 1.57 -1.16 9.74
N HIS A 201 1.18 -2.40 9.45
CA HIS A 201 -0.17 -2.73 9.03
C HIS A 201 -1.15 -2.62 10.19
N TRP A 202 -0.78 -3.09 11.40
CA TRP A 202 -1.64 -2.99 12.58
C TRP A 202 -1.85 -1.54 13.01
N VAL A 203 -0.82 -0.68 13.00
CA VAL A 203 -0.99 0.77 13.23
C VAL A 203 -1.98 1.38 12.23
N GLY A 204 -1.89 0.99 10.95
CA GLY A 204 -2.86 1.40 9.94
C GLY A 204 -4.29 0.94 10.25
N ALA A 205 -4.45 -0.30 10.72
CA ALA A 205 -5.74 -0.86 11.11
C ALA A 205 -6.34 -0.18 12.36
N LEU A 206 -5.50 0.17 13.34
CA LEU A 206 -5.93 0.92 14.53
C LEU A 206 -6.48 2.31 14.19
N ILE A 207 -5.97 2.96 13.13
CA ILE A 207 -6.50 4.23 12.61
C ILE A 207 -7.77 4.00 11.78
N THR A 208 -7.85 2.92 11.06
CA THR A 208 -8.83 2.46 10.05
C THR A 208 -8.50 2.90 8.62
N SER A 209 -8.82 2.02 7.66
CA SER A 209 -8.59 2.31 6.24
C SER A 209 -9.39 3.51 5.73
N ALA A 210 -10.61 3.70 6.20
CA ALA A 210 -11.48 4.81 5.79
C ALA A 210 -10.90 6.19 6.15
N GLU A 211 -10.21 6.30 7.29
CA GLU A 211 -9.54 7.53 7.74
C GLU A 211 -8.16 7.68 7.08
N MET A 212 -7.43 6.57 6.94
CA MET A 212 -6.06 6.57 6.46
C MET A 212 -5.95 6.83 4.95
N ILE A 213 -6.80 6.18 4.14
CA ILE A 213 -6.60 6.12 2.68
C ILE A 213 -6.73 7.51 2.03
N GLY A 214 -5.71 7.90 1.26
CA GLY A 214 -5.66 9.19 0.59
C GLY A 214 -5.41 10.39 1.51
N THR A 215 -5.02 10.16 2.78
CA THR A 215 -4.57 11.23 3.68
C THR A 215 -3.26 11.82 3.18
N ARG A 216 -3.23 13.14 3.02
CA ARG A 216 -2.03 13.89 2.60
C ARG A 216 -1.07 14.08 3.78
N GLY A 217 0.21 14.26 3.47
CA GLY A 217 1.26 14.48 4.47
C GLY A 217 1.72 13.20 5.16
N VAL A 218 2.47 13.37 6.25
CA VAL A 218 3.05 12.27 7.01
C VAL A 218 2.02 11.73 8.00
N THR A 219 1.53 10.50 7.73
CA THR A 219 0.69 9.75 8.66
C THR A 219 1.55 9.05 9.72
N PRO A 220 0.99 8.54 10.84
CA PRO A 220 1.75 7.74 11.81
C PRO A 220 2.52 6.58 11.16
N VAL A 221 1.87 5.86 10.25
CA VAL A 221 2.54 4.77 9.51
C VAL A 221 3.63 5.29 8.58
N ARG A 222 3.42 6.43 7.92
CA ARG A 222 4.45 7.07 7.09
C ARG A 222 5.64 7.53 7.94
N ALA A 223 5.41 8.05 9.13
CA ALA A 223 6.46 8.44 10.06
C ALA A 223 7.31 7.22 10.47
N LEU A 224 6.66 6.11 10.83
CA LEU A 224 7.35 4.85 11.16
C LEU A 224 8.18 4.34 9.96
N VAL A 225 7.62 4.36 8.75
CA VAL A 225 8.31 3.95 7.51
C VAL A 225 9.52 4.84 7.22
N ASN A 226 9.39 6.16 7.39
CA ASN A 226 10.48 7.11 7.17
C ASN A 226 11.60 6.94 8.21
N GLU A 227 11.24 6.73 9.49
CA GLU A 227 12.20 6.44 10.56
C GLU A 227 13.02 5.19 10.22
N ALA A 228 12.35 4.07 9.92
CA ALA A 228 13.02 2.84 9.55
C ALA A 228 13.93 3.03 8.30
N ALA A 229 13.45 3.77 7.29
CA ALA A 229 14.24 4.04 6.09
C ALA A 229 15.47 4.91 6.38
N SER A 230 15.40 5.81 7.37
CA SER A 230 16.55 6.63 7.77
C SER A 230 17.72 5.81 8.32
N MET A 231 17.47 4.58 8.77
CA MET A 231 18.48 3.66 9.29
C MET A 231 19.24 2.91 8.18
N ILE A 232 18.79 2.98 6.90
CA ILE A 232 19.47 2.34 5.78
C ILE A 232 20.82 3.02 5.55
N PRO A 233 21.95 2.28 5.55
CA PRO A 233 23.29 2.87 5.39
C PRO A 233 23.56 3.38 3.96
N ALA A 234 22.90 2.79 2.94
CA ALA A 234 23.02 3.23 1.55
C ALA A 234 22.44 4.64 1.35
N ALA A 235 23.02 5.41 0.42
CA ALA A 235 22.36 6.62 -0.06
C ALA A 235 20.99 6.26 -0.69
N ARG A 236 19.93 7.00 -0.35
CA ARG A 236 18.57 6.70 -0.79
C ARG A 236 18.10 7.73 -1.82
N LEU A 237 17.61 7.23 -2.95
CA LEU A 237 16.96 8.03 -3.99
C LEU A 237 15.60 7.40 -4.35
N ALA A 238 14.76 8.19 -5.02
CA ALA A 238 13.48 7.72 -5.53
C ALA A 238 13.16 8.32 -6.90
N LEU A 239 12.59 7.49 -7.77
CA LEU A 239 11.83 7.89 -8.94
C LEU A 239 10.37 7.54 -8.67
N CYS A 240 9.62 8.50 -8.16
CA CYS A 240 8.19 8.38 -7.90
C CYS A 240 7.39 8.73 -9.16
N LEU A 241 6.31 8.00 -9.41
CA LEU A 241 5.51 8.11 -10.62
C LEU A 241 4.04 8.33 -10.27
N VAL A 242 3.34 9.13 -11.08
CA VAL A 242 1.87 9.21 -11.08
C VAL A 242 1.39 8.62 -12.39
N VAL A 243 0.77 7.43 -12.31
CA VAL A 243 0.36 6.61 -13.45
C VAL A 243 -1.14 6.68 -13.61
N GLU A 244 -1.64 6.77 -14.83
CA GLU A 244 -3.07 6.68 -15.11
C GLU A 244 -3.62 5.33 -14.64
N SER A 245 -4.76 5.34 -13.95
CA SER A 245 -5.39 4.11 -13.45
C SER A 245 -5.77 3.18 -14.61
N GLY A 246 -5.36 1.93 -14.52
CA GLY A 246 -5.63 0.91 -15.53
C GLY A 246 -4.86 1.04 -16.85
N ALA A 247 -3.97 2.04 -16.97
CA ALA A 247 -3.16 2.28 -18.15
C ALA A 247 -1.67 2.44 -17.81
N SER A 248 -0.81 2.47 -18.82
CA SER A 248 0.64 2.68 -18.65
C SER A 248 1.07 4.13 -18.91
N THR A 249 0.12 5.04 -19.10
CA THR A 249 0.37 6.47 -19.33
C THR A 249 0.80 7.13 -18.02
N LEU A 250 1.84 7.96 -18.06
CA LEU A 250 2.28 8.74 -16.92
C LEU A 250 1.70 10.17 -16.96
N HIS A 251 1.22 10.61 -15.82
CA HIS A 251 0.84 12.01 -15.59
C HIS A 251 2.01 12.83 -15.05
N ALA A 252 2.84 12.24 -14.20
CA ALA A 252 4.00 12.90 -13.64
C ALA A 252 5.09 11.90 -13.24
N ALA A 253 6.34 12.39 -13.15
CA ALA A 253 7.45 11.69 -12.55
C ALA A 253 8.29 12.66 -11.73
N ALA A 254 8.74 12.25 -10.53
CA ALA A 254 9.61 13.03 -9.67
C ALA A 254 10.83 12.22 -9.24
N PHE A 255 12.02 12.85 -9.26
CA PHE A 255 13.28 12.24 -8.85
C PHE A 255 13.98 13.08 -7.77
N GLY A 256 14.42 12.43 -6.70
CA GLY A 256 15.10 13.08 -5.57
C GLY A 256 15.29 12.14 -4.40
N THR A 257 15.34 12.69 -3.18
CA THR A 257 15.22 11.85 -1.97
C THR A 257 13.85 11.14 -1.96
N PRO A 258 13.71 9.98 -1.32
CA PRO A 258 12.41 9.30 -1.26
C PRO A 258 11.31 10.16 -0.67
N GLU A 259 11.63 11.00 0.29
CA GLU A 259 10.71 11.91 0.96
C GLU A 259 10.24 13.03 0.00
N ASP A 260 11.18 13.71 -0.67
CA ASP A 260 10.88 14.85 -1.57
C ASP A 260 10.13 14.40 -2.84
N ALA A 261 10.63 13.34 -3.50
CA ALA A 261 9.99 12.79 -4.70
C ALA A 261 8.59 12.23 -4.40
N TRP A 262 8.42 11.58 -3.22
CA TRP A 262 7.12 11.12 -2.77
C TRP A 262 6.16 12.28 -2.51
N ALA A 263 6.59 13.33 -1.81
CA ALA A 263 5.75 14.48 -1.49
C ALA A 263 5.22 15.16 -2.77
N ALA A 264 6.10 15.34 -3.79
CA ALA A 264 5.71 15.88 -5.09
C ALA A 264 4.66 15.01 -5.80
N CYS A 265 4.90 13.70 -5.89
CA CYS A 265 3.98 12.78 -6.55
C CYS A 265 2.70 12.53 -5.74
N ALA A 266 2.74 12.53 -4.39
CA ALA A 266 1.55 12.35 -3.56
C ALA A 266 0.55 13.51 -3.73
N ALA A 267 1.05 14.75 -3.86
CA ALA A 267 0.19 15.91 -4.15
C ALA A 267 -0.53 15.76 -5.49
N ILE A 268 0.19 15.35 -6.55
CA ILE A 268 -0.40 15.14 -7.88
C ILE A 268 -1.32 13.92 -7.88
N SER A 269 -0.93 12.82 -7.22
CA SER A 269 -1.76 11.62 -7.09
C SER A 269 -3.07 11.88 -6.37
N ALA A 270 -3.08 12.76 -5.37
CA ALA A 270 -4.31 13.16 -4.67
C ALA A 270 -5.31 13.87 -5.60
N GLU A 271 -4.82 14.58 -6.62
CA GLU A 271 -5.67 15.23 -7.63
C GLU A 271 -6.08 14.26 -8.76
N THR A 272 -5.23 13.26 -9.04
CA THR A 272 -5.43 12.32 -10.16
C THR A 272 -6.25 11.10 -9.76
N HIS A 273 -6.02 10.55 -8.55
CA HIS A 273 -6.56 9.24 -8.14
C HIS A 273 -7.64 9.32 -7.06
N VAL A 274 -8.05 10.53 -6.64
CA VAL A 274 -9.17 10.71 -5.72
C VAL A 274 -10.33 11.37 -6.46
N THR A 275 -11.41 10.64 -6.62
CA THR A 275 -12.64 11.13 -7.25
C THR A 275 -13.69 11.48 -6.19
N TYR A 276 -14.18 12.71 -6.20
CA TYR A 276 -15.20 13.17 -5.27
C TYR A 276 -16.59 13.10 -5.90
N LEU A 277 -17.50 12.41 -5.19
CA LEU A 277 -18.90 12.26 -5.59
C LEU A 277 -19.82 13.15 -4.73
N ASP A 278 -20.98 13.51 -5.30
CA ASP A 278 -21.93 14.43 -4.66
C ASP A 278 -22.97 13.70 -3.79
N ARG A 279 -22.93 12.36 -3.73
CA ARG A 279 -23.84 11.57 -2.91
C ARG A 279 -23.24 10.21 -2.55
N SER A 280 -23.72 9.62 -1.48
CA SER A 280 -23.49 8.22 -1.14
C SER A 280 -24.42 7.29 -1.94
N TYR A 281 -24.04 6.02 -1.99
CA TYR A 281 -24.80 4.96 -2.65
C TYR A 281 -25.14 3.86 -1.66
N ARG A 282 -26.33 3.28 -1.83
CA ARG A 282 -26.75 2.14 -1.01
C ARG A 282 -25.99 0.85 -1.37
N ARG A 283 -25.57 0.74 -2.63
CA ARG A 283 -24.80 -0.39 -3.14
C ARG A 283 -23.65 0.09 -4.02
N VAL A 284 -22.55 -0.61 -3.94
CA VAL A 284 -21.42 -0.44 -4.84
C VAL A 284 -21.06 -1.80 -5.43
N LEU A 285 -21.01 -1.88 -6.76
CA LEU A 285 -20.47 -3.04 -7.48
C LEU A 285 -19.03 -2.75 -7.88
N SER A 286 -18.11 -3.43 -7.24
CA SER A 286 -16.67 -3.33 -7.44
C SER A 286 -16.21 -4.44 -8.38
N VAL A 287 -15.96 -4.12 -9.66
CA VAL A 287 -15.51 -5.10 -10.66
C VAL A 287 -13.98 -5.16 -10.65
N MET A 288 -13.44 -6.31 -10.23
CA MET A 288 -11.99 -6.48 -10.04
C MET A 288 -11.30 -6.92 -11.32
N PRO A 289 -10.21 -6.24 -11.72
CA PRO A 289 -9.31 -6.70 -12.78
C PRO A 289 -8.65 -8.04 -12.45
N THR A 290 -8.37 -8.84 -13.48
CA THR A 290 -7.78 -10.19 -13.35
C THR A 290 -6.36 -10.24 -12.82
N LYS A 291 -5.70 -9.08 -12.67
CA LYS A 291 -4.39 -8.98 -12.01
C LYS A 291 -4.42 -9.25 -10.50
N TYR A 292 -5.61 -9.23 -9.89
CA TYR A 292 -5.83 -9.61 -8.50
C TYR A 292 -6.26 -11.07 -8.46
N GLU A 293 -5.45 -11.93 -7.85
CA GLU A 293 -5.57 -13.39 -7.96
C GLU A 293 -6.28 -14.04 -6.78
N ASP A 294 -6.35 -13.33 -5.65
CA ASP A 294 -7.00 -13.76 -4.41
C ASP A 294 -7.73 -12.59 -3.74
N ILE A 295 -8.49 -12.86 -2.67
CA ILE A 295 -9.20 -11.82 -1.90
C ILE A 295 -8.22 -10.92 -1.16
N TRP A 296 -7.07 -11.44 -0.74
CA TRP A 296 -6.03 -10.63 -0.10
C TRP A 296 -5.65 -9.41 -0.94
N THR A 297 -5.40 -9.61 -2.20
CA THR A 297 -5.07 -8.53 -3.13
C THR A 297 -6.28 -7.76 -3.63
N ALA A 298 -7.44 -8.43 -3.79
CA ALA A 298 -8.70 -7.84 -4.26
C ALA A 298 -9.45 -7.02 -3.19
N ALA A 299 -9.05 -7.06 -1.93
CA ALA A 299 -9.58 -6.21 -0.86
C ALA A 299 -9.53 -4.71 -1.21
N LYS A 300 -8.62 -4.32 -2.12
CA LYS A 300 -8.54 -2.97 -2.70
C LYS A 300 -9.86 -2.50 -3.35
N GLY A 301 -10.68 -3.44 -3.79
CA GLY A 301 -12.02 -3.18 -4.31
C GLY A 301 -13.04 -2.80 -3.24
N PHE A 302 -12.74 -3.00 -1.96
CA PHE A 302 -13.59 -2.57 -0.86
C PHE A 302 -13.16 -1.19 -0.32
N TYR A 303 -11.98 -1.09 0.29
CA TYR A 303 -11.62 0.09 1.07
C TYR A 303 -11.40 1.37 0.25
N LYS A 304 -11.28 1.27 -1.06
CA LYS A 304 -11.28 2.44 -1.97
C LYS A 304 -12.67 2.94 -2.34
N LEU A 305 -13.69 2.14 -2.06
CA LEU A 305 -15.09 2.43 -2.36
C LEU A 305 -15.95 2.57 -1.09
N GLU A 306 -15.49 2.06 0.06
CA GLU A 306 -16.18 2.18 1.33
C GLU A 306 -16.62 3.61 1.67
N PRO A 307 -15.79 4.68 1.42
CA PRO A 307 -16.17 6.04 1.80
C PRO A 307 -17.40 6.61 1.10
N ILE A 308 -17.81 6.03 -0.04
CA ILE A 308 -19.01 6.47 -0.77
C ILE A 308 -20.24 5.61 -0.52
N VAL A 309 -20.14 4.61 0.37
CA VAL A 309 -21.26 3.74 0.71
C VAL A 309 -22.03 4.34 1.88
N ALA A 310 -23.35 4.40 1.75
CA ALA A 310 -24.25 4.83 2.83
C ALA A 310 -24.22 3.85 4.00
N ASP A 311 -24.50 4.32 5.21
CA ASP A 311 -24.61 3.46 6.38
C ASP A 311 -25.70 2.39 6.17
N GLY A 312 -25.36 1.15 6.51
CA GLY A 312 -26.20 -0.02 6.22
C GLY A 312 -26.23 -0.44 4.74
N GLY A 313 -25.38 0.16 3.92
CA GLY A 313 -25.18 -0.22 2.51
C GLY A 313 -24.27 -1.42 2.32
N GLU A 314 -23.91 -1.70 1.07
CA GLU A 314 -23.18 -2.90 0.66
C GLU A 314 -22.14 -2.62 -0.42
N VAL A 315 -20.97 -3.24 -0.31
CA VAL A 315 -20.01 -3.39 -1.42
C VAL A 315 -20.03 -4.84 -1.89
N ILE A 316 -20.29 -5.04 -3.17
CA ILE A 316 -20.19 -6.34 -3.84
C ILE A 316 -18.86 -6.37 -4.61
N ILE A 317 -17.94 -7.22 -4.20
CA ILE A 317 -16.68 -7.47 -4.92
C ILE A 317 -16.97 -8.54 -5.98
N TYR A 318 -17.04 -8.12 -7.24
CA TYR A 318 -17.27 -9.00 -8.38
C TYR A 318 -15.94 -9.42 -8.99
N ALA A 319 -15.55 -10.67 -8.78
CA ALA A 319 -14.29 -11.25 -9.22
C ALA A 319 -14.45 -12.75 -9.50
N PRO A 320 -15.20 -13.16 -10.53
CA PRO A 320 -15.50 -14.58 -10.81
C PRO A 320 -14.25 -15.44 -11.06
N HIS A 321 -13.12 -14.82 -11.39
CA HIS A 321 -11.83 -15.48 -11.60
C HIS A 321 -11.10 -15.84 -10.30
N ILE A 322 -11.47 -15.24 -9.16
CA ILE A 322 -10.85 -15.52 -7.86
C ILE A 322 -11.49 -16.75 -7.23
N THR A 323 -10.67 -17.72 -6.87
CA THR A 323 -11.09 -19.01 -6.31
C THR A 323 -10.56 -19.28 -4.90
N GLU A 324 -9.72 -18.38 -4.37
CA GLU A 324 -9.09 -18.52 -3.05
C GLU A 324 -9.17 -17.23 -2.24
N VAL A 325 -9.25 -17.36 -0.91
CA VAL A 325 -9.27 -16.21 0.00
C VAL A 325 -7.87 -15.60 0.09
N SER A 326 -6.87 -16.40 0.38
CA SER A 326 -5.46 -16.01 0.32
C SER A 326 -4.57 -17.22 0.13
N VAL A 327 -3.58 -17.08 -0.74
CA VAL A 327 -2.58 -18.13 -0.98
C VAL A 327 -1.45 -18.06 0.05
N MET A 328 -1.02 -16.84 0.41
CA MET A 328 0.14 -16.63 1.29
C MET A 328 -0.20 -16.53 2.77
N HIS A 329 -1.46 -16.24 3.10
CA HIS A 329 -1.92 -15.97 4.46
C HIS A 329 -3.11 -16.88 4.81
N PRO A 330 -2.91 -18.21 4.92
CA PRO A 330 -4.00 -19.15 5.17
C PRO A 330 -4.70 -18.91 6.51
N GLN A 331 -4.01 -18.31 7.49
CA GLN A 331 -4.56 -17.95 8.81
C GLN A 331 -5.78 -17.04 8.73
N ILE A 332 -5.92 -16.27 7.63
CA ILE A 332 -7.09 -15.41 7.44
C ILE A 332 -8.40 -16.21 7.39
N THR A 333 -8.35 -17.48 6.96
CA THR A 333 -9.51 -18.36 6.96
C THR A 333 -9.92 -18.84 8.34
N ASP A 334 -8.96 -18.87 9.28
CA ASP A 334 -9.20 -19.28 10.67
C ASP A 334 -9.78 -18.12 11.50
N ILE A 335 -9.29 -16.90 11.29
CA ILE A 335 -9.73 -15.72 12.03
C ILE A 335 -10.96 -15.04 11.41
N GLY A 336 -11.17 -15.16 10.10
CA GLY A 336 -12.22 -14.48 9.35
C GLY A 336 -11.99 -12.96 9.19
N TYR A 337 -13.00 -12.27 8.65
CA TYR A 337 -12.98 -10.82 8.45
C TYR A 337 -13.82 -10.12 9.50
N HIS A 338 -13.18 -9.32 10.34
CA HIS A 338 -13.80 -8.63 11.46
C HIS A 338 -13.33 -7.19 11.58
N SER A 339 -14.12 -6.36 12.23
CA SER A 339 -13.77 -4.99 12.57
C SER A 339 -12.62 -4.94 13.59
N ARG A 340 -11.92 -3.82 13.63
CA ARG A 340 -10.87 -3.55 14.63
C ARG A 340 -11.33 -3.82 16.06
N ASP A 341 -12.54 -3.34 16.39
CA ASP A 341 -13.08 -3.44 17.74
C ASP A 341 -13.37 -4.89 18.16
N TYR A 342 -13.65 -5.79 17.21
CA TYR A 342 -13.78 -7.22 17.44
C TYR A 342 -12.48 -7.82 18.00
N PHE A 343 -11.36 -7.54 17.35
CA PHE A 343 -10.07 -8.04 17.81
C PHE A 343 -9.62 -7.39 19.12
N LEU A 344 -9.78 -6.07 19.26
CA LEU A 344 -9.41 -5.36 20.49
C LEU A 344 -10.23 -5.80 21.69
N GLY A 345 -11.53 -6.07 21.49
CA GLY A 345 -12.39 -6.54 22.56
C GLY A 345 -12.12 -7.97 23.03
N GLN A 346 -11.38 -8.74 22.23
CA GLN A 346 -11.01 -10.14 22.48
C GLN A 346 -9.49 -10.35 22.32
N TRP A 347 -8.69 -9.35 22.69
CA TRP A 347 -7.26 -9.29 22.38
C TRP A 347 -6.47 -10.51 22.85
N ASP A 348 -6.81 -11.06 24.00
CA ASP A 348 -6.12 -12.26 24.53
C ASP A 348 -6.22 -13.49 23.62
N ASP A 349 -7.28 -13.58 22.81
CA ASP A 349 -7.48 -14.68 21.87
C ASP A 349 -6.73 -14.45 20.53
N PHE A 350 -6.37 -13.20 20.21
CA PHE A 350 -5.82 -12.82 18.89
C PHE A 350 -4.40 -12.25 18.93
N LYS A 351 -3.85 -11.90 20.08
CA LYS A 351 -2.53 -11.24 20.21
C LYS A 351 -1.36 -12.01 19.59
N ASP A 352 -1.47 -13.34 19.49
CA ASP A 352 -0.46 -14.24 18.94
C ASP A 352 -0.66 -14.53 17.44
N VAL A 353 -1.72 -14.00 16.83
CA VAL A 353 -1.93 -14.03 15.36
C VAL A 353 -1.04 -12.97 14.71
N PRO A 354 -0.44 -13.23 13.53
CA PRO A 354 0.30 -12.19 12.82
C PRO A 354 -0.54 -10.92 12.64
N TRP A 355 0.00 -9.80 13.07
CA TRP A 355 -0.76 -8.54 13.08
C TRP A 355 -1.08 -8.02 11.67
N GLY A 356 -0.29 -8.44 10.67
CA GLY A 356 -0.61 -8.19 9.27
C GLY A 356 -1.92 -8.85 8.83
N ASP A 357 -2.22 -10.05 9.34
CA ASP A 357 -3.46 -10.78 9.05
C ASP A 357 -4.65 -10.12 9.76
N LEU A 358 -4.50 -9.72 11.03
CA LEU A 358 -5.52 -8.95 11.76
C LEU A 358 -5.83 -7.63 11.04
N ALA A 359 -4.80 -6.92 10.60
CA ALA A 359 -4.94 -5.67 9.88
C ALA A 359 -5.67 -5.87 8.54
N HIS A 360 -5.31 -6.90 7.79
CA HIS A 360 -5.97 -7.20 6.52
C HIS A 360 -7.46 -7.54 6.74
N SER A 361 -7.75 -8.34 7.78
CA SER A 361 -9.11 -8.64 8.18
C SER A 361 -9.93 -7.35 8.40
N THR A 362 -9.41 -6.43 9.21
CA THR A 362 -10.08 -5.15 9.48
C THR A 362 -10.22 -4.26 8.26
N HIS A 363 -9.21 -4.22 7.40
CA HIS A 363 -9.27 -3.40 6.19
C HIS A 363 -10.37 -3.84 5.23
N LEU A 364 -10.60 -5.14 5.05
CA LEU A 364 -11.68 -5.63 4.20
C LEU A 364 -13.04 -5.56 4.90
N ARG A 365 -13.08 -5.65 6.23
CA ARG A 365 -14.35 -5.53 6.97
C ARG A 365 -14.83 -4.09 7.10
N GLY A 366 -13.89 -3.14 7.16
CA GLY A 366 -14.17 -1.71 7.28
C GLY A 366 -14.58 -1.27 8.69
N GLN A 367 -15.24 -0.12 8.76
CA GLN A 367 -15.67 0.48 10.03
C GLN A 367 -16.77 -0.37 10.69
N GLY A 368 -16.63 -0.60 11.99
CA GLY A 368 -17.59 -1.36 12.79
C GLY A 368 -17.32 -1.18 14.28
N SER A 369 -18.17 -1.77 15.08
CA SER A 369 -18.03 -1.86 16.53
C SER A 369 -18.30 -3.29 16.99
N TRP A 370 -17.79 -3.65 18.14
CA TRP A 370 -18.04 -4.92 18.78
C TRP A 370 -18.24 -4.73 20.29
N ASP A 371 -19.20 -5.43 20.85
CA ASP A 371 -19.38 -5.55 22.29
C ASP A 371 -19.86 -6.97 22.65
N PRO A 372 -19.58 -7.47 23.88
CA PRO A 372 -19.92 -8.84 24.28
C PRO A 372 -21.44 -9.14 24.32
N GLU A 373 -22.30 -8.13 24.50
CA GLU A 373 -23.73 -8.28 24.62
C GLU A 373 -24.43 -8.34 23.26
N HIS A 374 -23.97 -7.52 22.30
CA HIS A 374 -24.63 -7.35 21.00
C HIS A 374 -23.87 -7.93 19.83
N GLY A 375 -22.60 -8.36 20.05
CA GLY A 375 -21.72 -8.85 19.01
C GLY A 375 -21.18 -7.75 18.09
N GLU A 376 -20.80 -8.13 16.88
CA GLU A 376 -20.22 -7.25 15.88
C GLU A 376 -21.29 -6.55 15.05
N ARG A 377 -21.13 -5.24 14.84
CA ARG A 377 -21.97 -4.40 13.99
C ARG A 377 -21.09 -3.63 13.00
N ASN A 378 -21.30 -3.85 11.73
CA ASN A 378 -20.51 -3.22 10.67
C ASN A 378 -21.29 -2.09 10.00
N ARG A 379 -20.61 -1.02 9.63
CA ARG A 379 -21.22 0.11 8.92
C ARG A 379 -21.69 -0.29 7.52
N VAL A 380 -20.90 -1.12 6.83
CA VAL A 380 -21.13 -1.56 5.45
C VAL A 380 -21.05 -3.09 5.38
N ALA A 381 -21.95 -3.71 4.64
CA ALA A 381 -21.84 -5.12 4.32
C ALA A 381 -20.82 -5.35 3.19
N VAL A 382 -20.07 -6.45 3.28
CA VAL A 382 -19.14 -6.90 2.24
C VAL A 382 -19.63 -8.24 1.70
N THR A 383 -19.89 -8.28 0.40
CA THR A 383 -20.37 -9.47 -0.31
C THR A 383 -19.38 -9.84 -1.41
N LEU A 384 -18.99 -11.11 -1.47
CA LEU A 384 -18.15 -11.64 -2.54
C LEU A 384 -19.01 -12.31 -3.61
N ALA A 385 -18.84 -11.89 -4.86
CA ALA A 385 -19.35 -12.55 -6.07
C ALA A 385 -18.16 -13.12 -6.84
N THR A 386 -17.64 -14.26 -6.37
CA THR A 386 -16.36 -14.87 -6.80
C THR A 386 -16.51 -16.35 -7.10
N GLY A 387 -15.45 -17.00 -7.58
CA GLY A 387 -15.38 -18.45 -7.76
C GLY A 387 -15.10 -19.24 -6.47
N ILE A 388 -14.97 -18.57 -5.32
CA ILE A 388 -14.79 -19.21 -4.01
C ILE A 388 -16.11 -19.88 -3.61
N PRO A 389 -16.09 -21.14 -3.08
CA PRO A 389 -17.30 -21.80 -2.61
C PRO A 389 -18.04 -20.98 -1.54
N GLU A 390 -19.39 -21.00 -1.60
CA GLU A 390 -20.24 -20.23 -0.67
C GLU A 390 -19.95 -20.53 0.80
N GLU A 391 -19.75 -21.79 1.13
CA GLU A 391 -19.45 -22.22 2.50
C GLU A 391 -18.13 -21.61 3.02
N VAL A 392 -17.11 -21.44 2.15
CA VAL A 392 -15.84 -20.82 2.50
C VAL A 392 -16.02 -19.31 2.69
N VAL A 393 -16.75 -18.65 1.80
CA VAL A 393 -17.02 -17.20 1.94
C VAL A 393 -17.75 -16.89 3.23
N ARG A 394 -18.76 -17.70 3.56
CA ARG A 394 -19.55 -17.52 4.80
C ARG A 394 -18.75 -17.86 6.06
N SER A 395 -17.85 -18.86 6.00
CA SER A 395 -17.01 -19.22 7.15
C SER A 395 -16.03 -18.11 7.53
N VAL A 396 -15.64 -17.25 6.57
CA VAL A 396 -14.78 -16.09 6.84
C VAL A 396 -15.56 -14.81 7.14
N ASN A 397 -16.82 -14.92 7.55
CA ASN A 397 -17.69 -13.79 7.96
C ASN A 397 -17.97 -12.76 6.86
N LEU A 398 -18.07 -13.19 5.58
CA LEU A 398 -18.45 -12.35 4.45
C LEU A 398 -19.76 -12.82 3.80
N GLY A 399 -20.44 -11.90 3.13
CA GLY A 399 -21.63 -12.19 2.31
C GLY A 399 -21.23 -12.93 1.02
N TYR A 400 -22.10 -13.80 0.52
CA TYR A 400 -21.93 -14.50 -0.74
C TYR A 400 -23.03 -14.14 -1.73
N LEU A 401 -22.64 -13.94 -2.98
CA LEU A 401 -23.51 -13.81 -4.14
C LEU A 401 -22.98 -14.70 -5.26
N ASP A 402 -23.83 -15.51 -5.89
CA ASP A 402 -23.43 -16.29 -7.06
C ASP A 402 -22.98 -15.33 -8.19
N PRO A 403 -21.73 -15.37 -8.63
CA PRO A 403 -21.22 -14.48 -9.67
C PRO A 403 -21.94 -14.62 -11.00
N ALA A 404 -22.55 -15.77 -11.28
CA ALA A 404 -23.33 -15.99 -12.50
C ALA A 404 -24.64 -15.19 -12.54
N THR A 405 -25.10 -14.69 -11.37
CA THR A 405 -26.32 -13.87 -11.24
C THR A 405 -26.06 -12.37 -11.41
N VAL A 406 -24.79 -11.95 -11.48
CA VAL A 406 -24.43 -10.54 -11.57
C VAL A 406 -24.58 -10.04 -13.01
N ASP A 407 -25.55 -9.17 -13.21
CA ASP A 407 -25.73 -8.41 -14.46
C ASP A 407 -25.23 -6.97 -14.23
N ILE A 408 -24.00 -6.69 -14.69
CA ILE A 408 -23.33 -5.38 -14.51
C ILE A 408 -24.19 -4.25 -15.11
N ALA A 409 -24.86 -4.49 -16.25
CA ALA A 409 -25.69 -3.47 -16.89
C ALA A 409 -26.95 -3.16 -16.07
N ALA A 410 -27.55 -4.18 -15.46
CA ALA A 410 -28.68 -3.99 -14.55
C ALA A 410 -28.27 -3.20 -13.29
N TYR A 411 -27.09 -3.51 -12.69
CA TYR A 411 -26.55 -2.73 -11.58
C TYR A 411 -26.27 -1.28 -11.95
N ALA A 412 -25.72 -1.02 -13.15
CA ALA A 412 -25.44 0.32 -13.63
C ALA A 412 -26.71 1.13 -13.93
N ALA A 413 -27.84 0.49 -14.21
CA ALA A 413 -29.14 1.12 -14.44
C ALA A 413 -29.87 1.47 -13.13
N ASP A 414 -29.47 0.89 -12.01
CA ASP A 414 -30.04 1.17 -10.69
C ASP A 414 -29.48 2.49 -10.14
N PRO A 415 -30.33 3.51 -9.88
CA PRO A 415 -29.86 4.82 -9.39
C PRO A 415 -29.22 4.77 -7.99
N ASP A 416 -29.51 3.75 -7.17
CA ASP A 416 -28.94 3.58 -5.85
C ASP A 416 -27.64 2.77 -5.85
N THR A 417 -27.18 2.34 -7.02
CA THR A 417 -25.95 1.56 -7.20
C THR A 417 -24.87 2.39 -7.93
N PHE A 418 -23.66 2.34 -7.40
CA PHE A 418 -22.45 2.79 -8.09
C PHE A 418 -21.69 1.59 -8.64
N VAL A 419 -21.30 1.62 -9.90
CA VAL A 419 -20.49 0.57 -10.52
C VAL A 419 -19.11 1.11 -10.82
N GLU A 420 -18.07 0.50 -10.21
CA GLU A 420 -16.67 0.74 -10.56
C GLU A 420 -16.16 -0.39 -11.46
N PRO A 421 -15.97 -0.16 -12.75
CA PRO A 421 -15.62 -1.21 -13.72
C PRO A 421 -14.16 -1.68 -13.63
N HIS A 422 -13.27 -0.90 -12.98
CA HIS A 422 -11.83 -1.17 -12.89
C HIS A 422 -11.31 -0.90 -11.47
N ALA A 423 -11.92 -1.55 -10.47
CA ALA A 423 -11.66 -1.29 -9.05
C ALA A 423 -10.21 -1.59 -8.62
N GLY A 424 -9.75 -0.90 -7.60
CA GLY A 424 -8.49 -1.18 -6.90
C GLY A 424 -7.40 -0.10 -7.01
N GLU A 425 -7.52 0.91 -7.88
CA GLU A 425 -6.53 1.99 -7.99
C GLU A 425 -7.10 3.37 -7.63
N VAL A 426 -8.27 3.73 -8.14
CA VAL A 426 -8.93 5.01 -7.84
C VAL A 426 -9.63 4.94 -6.48
N LEU A 427 -9.48 6.00 -5.69
CA LEU A 427 -10.21 6.22 -4.45
C LEU A 427 -11.42 7.10 -4.72
N TYR A 428 -12.58 6.68 -4.23
CA TYR A 428 -13.80 7.49 -4.27
C TYR A 428 -14.12 8.03 -2.87
N ARG A 429 -14.45 9.33 -2.79
CA ARG A 429 -14.85 10.00 -1.56
C ARG A 429 -16.11 10.87 -1.81
N LEU A 430 -16.83 11.15 -0.76
CA LEU A 430 -17.87 12.17 -0.80
C LEU A 430 -17.25 13.56 -0.69
N ARG A 431 -17.86 14.57 -1.36
CA ARG A 431 -17.49 15.97 -1.12
C ARG A 431 -17.74 16.32 0.35
N PRO A 432 -16.91 17.17 0.97
CA PRO A 432 -17.02 17.49 2.39
C PRO A 432 -18.37 18.05 2.82
N ASP A 433 -19.11 18.70 1.91
CA ASP A 433 -20.43 19.29 2.12
C ASP A 433 -21.60 18.31 2.00
N VAL A 434 -21.35 17.11 1.49
CA VAL A 434 -22.36 16.05 1.28
C VAL A 434 -22.33 15.00 2.39
N GLY A 435 -21.18 14.77 2.99
CA GLY A 435 -21.00 13.82 4.11
C GLY A 435 -21.35 14.50 5.43
N GLY A 436 -22.52 14.21 6.00
CA GLY A 436 -22.94 14.71 7.32
C GLY A 436 -22.15 14.17 8.52
N THR A 437 -20.95 13.67 8.32
CA THR A 437 -19.91 13.45 9.31
C THR A 437 -18.67 14.18 8.83
N GLU A 438 -18.23 15.18 9.60
CA GLU A 438 -16.93 15.83 9.45
C GLU A 438 -15.81 14.78 9.63
N GLY A 439 -15.64 13.93 8.61
CA GLY A 439 -14.45 13.11 8.40
C GLY A 439 -13.41 14.04 7.78
N SER A 440 -12.64 14.67 8.62
CA SER A 440 -11.62 15.67 8.34
C SER A 440 -10.68 15.22 7.22
N THR A 441 -10.64 16.01 6.15
CA THR A 441 -9.54 16.04 5.17
C THR A 441 -8.25 16.64 5.75
N GLU A 442 -8.34 17.17 6.95
CA GLU A 442 -7.25 17.48 7.88
C GLU A 442 -7.51 16.64 9.14
N VAL A 443 -6.59 15.78 9.51
CA VAL A 443 -6.55 15.28 10.89
C VAL A 443 -6.36 16.54 11.74
N ALA A 444 -7.45 17.01 12.34
CA ALA A 444 -7.47 18.28 13.02
C ALA A 444 -6.43 18.28 14.17
N GLY A 445 -5.45 19.12 14.05
CA GLY A 445 -4.58 19.51 15.14
C GLY A 445 -5.35 20.39 16.11
N SER A 446 -6.26 19.82 16.88
CA SER A 446 -6.72 20.33 18.16
C SER A 446 -7.34 19.18 18.94
N ALA A 447 -6.51 18.41 19.62
CA ALA A 447 -6.96 17.72 20.82
C ALA A 447 -7.32 18.79 21.86
N GLY A 448 -8.58 19.23 21.82
CA GLY A 448 -9.23 19.61 23.07
C GLY A 448 -9.24 18.36 23.91
N ALA A 449 -8.67 18.46 25.12
CA ALA A 449 -8.58 17.40 26.11
C ALA A 449 -9.97 16.81 26.44
N GLY A 450 -10.41 15.83 25.62
CA GLY A 450 -11.28 14.77 26.05
C GLY A 450 -10.32 13.64 26.40
N GLU A 451 -10.32 13.20 27.62
CA GLU A 451 -9.58 12.03 28.08
C GLU A 451 -9.80 10.91 27.05
N PRO A 452 -8.73 10.27 26.52
CA PRO A 452 -8.88 9.07 25.74
C PRO A 452 -9.61 8.07 26.64
N ASP A 453 -10.69 7.47 26.13
CA ASP A 453 -11.32 6.31 26.76
C ASP A 453 -10.19 5.30 26.98
N GLY A 454 -9.79 5.12 28.23
CA GLY A 454 -8.52 4.49 28.63
C GLY A 454 -8.51 2.98 28.40
N ARG A 455 -8.60 2.56 27.16
CA ARG A 455 -8.30 1.21 26.71
C ARG A 455 -6.85 1.16 26.24
N GLU A 456 -5.93 1.12 27.21
CA GLU A 456 -4.57 0.68 26.95
C GLU A 456 -4.64 -0.72 26.32
N VAL A 457 -3.96 -0.88 25.17
CA VAL A 457 -3.72 -2.22 24.61
C VAL A 457 -2.75 -2.91 25.57
N PRO A 458 -3.14 -3.98 26.29
CA PRO A 458 -2.24 -4.67 27.18
C PRO A 458 -1.27 -5.51 26.33
N LEU A 459 -0.11 -4.97 26.03
CA LEU A 459 0.99 -5.71 25.43
C LEU A 459 1.63 -6.54 26.54
N GLY A 460 1.23 -7.82 26.62
CA GLY A 460 1.85 -8.80 27.52
C GLY A 460 3.31 -9.01 27.16
N GLY A 461 4.23 -8.67 28.08
CA GLY A 461 5.62 -9.07 27.99
C GLY A 461 5.71 -10.59 28.01
N GLY A 462 6.14 -11.18 26.91
CA GLY A 462 6.57 -12.57 26.84
C GLY A 462 8.01 -12.68 27.33
N ASP A 463 8.19 -13.11 28.58
CA ASP A 463 9.45 -13.72 29.03
C ASP A 463 9.55 -15.12 28.42
N GLY A 464 10.60 -15.37 27.60
CA GLY A 464 10.94 -16.70 27.14
C GLY A 464 11.80 -16.68 25.89
#